data_fe4f1196eca104000189708881921f45
#
_entry.id   fe4f1196eca104000189708881921f45
#
_cell.length_a   1.000
_cell.length_b   1.000
_cell.length_c   1.000
_cell.angle_alpha   90.00
_cell.angle_beta   90.00
_cell.angle_gamma   90.00
#
_symmetry.space_group_name_H-M   'P 1'
#
loop_
_entity.id
_entity.type
_entity.pdbx_description
1 polymer ?
#
loop_
_entity_poly.entity_id
_entity_poly.type
_entity_poly.pdbx_seq_one_letter_code
_entity_poly.pdbx_strand_id
1 'polypeptide(L)'
;MPLDQSFIGREYPPTEPYEVGREKIREFADAIKDGSPVHRDADAAKAAGHPDVIAPPTFAVILSMRAHDAVVSDAALGLDYSKVVHGNQRFTHHRPIRAGDVLRTVVVVDDIKARAGNDLLTVRAEITTVGGEPVCTAISTLVARGTAEQGEQA
;
A
#
# COMPACT_ATOMS: atom_id res chain seq x y z
N MET A 1 17.35 -9.38 -15.36
CA MET A 1 16.33 -10.27 -15.94
C MET A 1 14.98 -9.59 -15.86
N PRO A 2 14.19 -9.65 -16.91
CA PRO A 2 12.85 -9.06 -16.88
C PRO A 2 11.94 -9.79 -15.89
N LEU A 3 10.94 -9.06 -15.37
CA LEU A 3 9.94 -9.66 -14.50
C LEU A 3 9.02 -10.60 -15.28
N ASP A 4 8.53 -11.64 -14.61
CA ASP A 4 7.64 -12.63 -15.22
C ASP A 4 6.24 -12.03 -15.44
N GLN A 5 5.88 -11.81 -16.70
CA GLN A 5 4.58 -11.25 -17.11
C GLN A 5 3.39 -12.13 -16.74
N SER A 6 3.59 -13.43 -16.48
CA SER A 6 2.52 -14.33 -16.06
C SER A 6 1.96 -14.01 -14.68
N PHE A 7 2.66 -13.18 -13.91
CA PHE A 7 2.22 -12.71 -12.60
C PHE A 7 1.11 -11.65 -12.66
N ILE A 8 0.88 -11.03 -13.81
CA ILE A 8 -0.25 -10.08 -13.96
C ILE A 8 -1.56 -10.78 -13.62
N GLY A 9 -2.31 -10.19 -12.69
CA GLY A 9 -3.55 -10.74 -12.17
C GLY A 9 -3.39 -11.66 -10.96
N ARG A 10 -2.15 -11.95 -10.53
CA ARG A 10 -1.92 -12.78 -9.33
C ARG A 10 -2.38 -12.05 -8.08
N GLU A 11 -3.18 -12.74 -7.30
CA GLU A 11 -3.64 -12.33 -5.98
C GLU A 11 -2.88 -13.11 -4.91
N TYR A 12 -2.42 -12.41 -3.89
CA TYR A 12 -1.72 -13.00 -2.75
C TYR A 12 -2.69 -13.21 -1.59
N PRO A 13 -2.44 -14.17 -0.69
CA PRO A 13 -3.29 -14.38 0.48
C PRO A 13 -3.42 -13.10 1.33
N PRO A 14 -4.56 -12.91 2.02
CA PRO A 14 -4.73 -11.77 2.92
C PRO A 14 -3.65 -11.73 3.99
N THR A 15 -3.24 -10.51 4.36
CA THR A 15 -2.35 -10.30 5.50
C THR A 15 -3.02 -10.70 6.81
N GLU A 16 -2.20 -10.91 7.85
CA GLU A 16 -2.71 -11.00 9.22
C GLU A 16 -3.50 -9.74 9.59
N PRO A 17 -4.54 -9.87 10.44
CA PRO A 17 -5.30 -8.73 10.90
C PRO A 17 -4.41 -7.68 11.57
N TYR A 18 -4.59 -6.42 11.19
CA TYR A 18 -3.91 -5.27 11.77
C TYR A 18 -4.90 -4.45 12.58
N GLU A 19 -4.65 -4.31 13.87
CA GLU A 19 -5.44 -3.46 14.75
C GLU A 19 -4.88 -2.03 14.73
N VAL A 20 -5.73 -1.08 14.35
CA VAL A 20 -5.36 0.34 14.28
C VAL A 20 -5.48 0.95 15.67
N GLY A 21 -4.34 1.34 16.25
CA GLY A 21 -4.28 1.97 17.57
C GLY A 21 -4.15 3.49 17.51
N ARG A 22 -4.67 4.18 18.53
CA ARG A 22 -4.54 5.64 18.67
C ARG A 22 -3.09 6.10 18.69
N GLU A 23 -2.22 5.38 19.40
CA GLU A 23 -0.81 5.74 19.49
C GLU A 23 -0.09 5.64 18.16
N LYS A 24 -0.42 4.62 17.35
CA LYS A 24 0.17 4.48 16.01
C LYS A 24 -0.27 5.60 15.08
N ILE A 25 -1.53 6.02 15.15
CA ILE A 25 -2.03 7.17 14.39
C ILE A 25 -1.30 8.44 14.80
N ARG A 26 -1.13 8.69 16.10
CA ARG A 26 -0.40 9.84 16.63
C ARG A 26 1.06 9.84 16.18
N GLU A 27 1.74 8.71 16.35
CA GLU A 27 3.13 8.54 15.92
C GLU A 27 3.31 8.84 14.43
N PHE A 28 2.43 8.31 13.60
CA PHE A 28 2.46 8.57 12.15
C PHE A 28 2.21 10.05 11.82
N ALA A 29 1.21 10.66 12.46
CA ALA A 29 0.92 12.09 12.29
C ALA A 29 2.11 12.96 12.71
N ASP A 30 2.79 12.62 13.81
CA ASP A 30 4.01 13.32 14.25
C ASP A 30 5.13 13.17 13.23
N ALA A 31 5.32 11.98 12.69
CA ALA A 31 6.37 11.68 11.71
C ALA A 31 6.21 12.50 10.42
N ILE A 32 4.99 12.71 9.97
CA ILE A 32 4.68 13.53 8.78
C ILE A 32 4.42 15.01 9.12
N LYS A 33 4.56 15.38 10.39
CA LYS A 33 4.31 16.75 10.91
C LYS A 33 2.89 17.24 10.67
N ASP A 34 1.92 16.35 10.72
CA ASP A 34 0.50 16.69 10.68
C ASP A 34 0.00 16.95 12.10
N GLY A 35 -0.25 18.21 12.41
CA GLY A 35 -0.68 18.67 13.73
C GLY A 35 -2.19 18.67 13.93
N SER A 36 -2.99 18.16 13.00
CA SER A 36 -4.45 18.20 13.10
C SER A 36 -4.95 17.48 14.34
N PRO A 37 -5.86 18.09 15.13
CA PRO A 37 -6.44 17.49 16.34
C PRO A 37 -7.20 16.19 16.09
N VAL A 38 -7.75 15.99 14.90
CA VAL A 38 -8.52 14.77 14.57
C VAL A 38 -7.68 13.49 14.57
N HIS A 39 -6.35 13.61 14.52
CA HIS A 39 -5.42 12.47 14.61
C HIS A 39 -4.93 12.22 16.04
N ARG A 40 -5.28 13.06 17.01
CA ARG A 40 -4.68 13.08 18.35
C ARG A 40 -5.70 13.07 19.48
N ASP A 41 -6.84 13.71 19.27
CA ASP A 41 -7.85 13.97 20.27
C ASP A 41 -9.18 13.35 19.82
N ALA A 42 -9.63 12.33 20.57
CA ALA A 42 -10.89 11.64 20.26
C ALA A 42 -12.11 12.58 20.33
N ASP A 43 -12.11 13.54 21.24
CA ASP A 43 -13.22 14.50 21.34
C ASP A 43 -13.24 15.45 20.15
N ALA A 44 -12.08 15.92 19.68
CA ALA A 44 -11.97 16.70 18.45
C ALA A 44 -12.42 15.91 17.22
N ALA A 45 -12.04 14.64 17.13
CA ALA A 45 -12.49 13.76 16.05
C ALA A 45 -14.01 13.55 16.06
N LYS A 46 -14.61 13.33 17.23
CA LYS A 46 -16.07 13.20 17.41
C LYS A 46 -16.81 14.50 17.05
N ALA A 47 -16.26 15.64 17.44
CA ALA A 47 -16.82 16.95 17.05
C ALA A 47 -16.80 17.17 15.53
N ALA A 48 -15.84 16.56 14.83
CA ALA A 48 -15.74 16.57 13.37
C ALA A 48 -16.59 15.48 12.68
N GLY A 49 -17.32 14.66 13.43
CA GLY A 49 -18.23 13.64 12.92
C GLY A 49 -17.63 12.24 12.81
N HIS A 50 -16.47 11.99 13.42
CA HIS A 50 -15.81 10.68 13.42
C HIS A 50 -16.05 9.92 14.72
N PRO A 51 -16.10 8.56 14.71
CA PRO A 51 -16.30 7.77 15.94
C PRO A 51 -15.12 7.82 16.91
N ASP A 52 -13.91 8.03 16.41
CA ASP A 52 -12.65 8.09 17.13
C ASP A 52 -11.63 8.88 16.31
N VAL A 53 -10.39 8.98 16.77
CA VAL A 53 -9.32 9.59 15.98
C VAL A 53 -9.18 8.89 14.64
N ILE A 54 -8.97 9.67 13.59
CA ILE A 54 -8.75 9.17 12.25
C ILE A 54 -7.28 9.25 11.87
N ALA A 55 -6.86 8.32 11.03
CA ALA A 55 -5.51 8.33 10.50
C ALA A 55 -5.34 9.40 9.42
N PRO A 56 -4.14 10.00 9.29
CA PRO A 56 -3.81 10.80 8.12
C PRO A 56 -4.02 10.01 6.82
N PRO A 57 -4.35 10.68 5.70
CA PRO A 57 -4.68 9.98 4.44
C PRO A 57 -3.58 9.04 3.93
N THR A 58 -2.32 9.31 4.22
CA THR A 58 -1.19 8.46 3.79
C THR A 58 -0.87 7.31 4.75
N PHE A 59 -1.59 7.19 5.87
CA PHE A 59 -1.41 6.12 6.85
C PHE A 59 -1.55 4.72 6.21
N ALA A 60 -2.39 4.59 5.19
CA ALA A 60 -2.61 3.33 4.49
C ALA A 60 -1.32 2.74 3.89
N VAL A 61 -0.26 3.53 3.72
CA VAL A 61 1.05 3.04 3.25
C VAL A 61 1.63 1.98 4.19
N ILE A 62 1.40 2.08 5.50
CA ILE A 62 1.85 1.08 6.48
C ILE A 62 1.28 -0.31 6.14
N LEU A 63 -0.01 -0.35 5.79
CA LEU A 63 -0.72 -1.59 5.45
C LEU A 63 -0.32 -2.12 4.08
N SER A 64 -0.24 -1.24 3.09
CA SER A 64 0.13 -1.64 1.72
C SER A 64 1.58 -2.13 1.66
N MET A 65 2.52 -1.49 2.34
CA MET A 65 3.93 -1.90 2.34
C MET A 65 4.13 -3.27 3.01
N ARG A 66 3.41 -3.55 4.09
CA ARG A 66 3.43 -4.88 4.71
C ARG A 66 2.92 -5.97 3.76
N ALA A 67 1.87 -5.66 3.01
CA ALA A 67 1.31 -6.59 2.03
C ALA A 67 2.24 -6.78 0.83
N HIS A 68 3.00 -5.76 0.44
CA HIS A 68 3.98 -5.85 -0.65
C HIS A 68 5.10 -6.85 -0.34
N ASP A 69 5.39 -7.14 0.92
CA ASP A 69 6.43 -8.10 1.29
C ASP A 69 6.19 -9.48 0.64
N ALA A 70 4.94 -9.89 0.51
CA ALA A 70 4.61 -11.15 -0.16
C ALA A 70 4.97 -11.13 -1.65
N VAL A 71 4.81 -9.99 -2.30
CA VAL A 71 5.14 -9.81 -3.73
C VAL A 71 6.64 -9.72 -3.95
N VAL A 72 7.31 -8.86 -3.17
CA VAL A 72 8.75 -8.61 -3.37
C VAL A 72 9.63 -9.78 -2.95
N SER A 73 9.14 -10.63 -2.04
CA SER A 73 9.82 -11.85 -1.60
C SER A 73 9.49 -13.08 -2.44
N ASP A 74 8.56 -12.98 -3.39
CA ASP A 74 8.20 -14.09 -4.27
C ASP A 74 9.33 -14.34 -5.29
N ALA A 75 10.13 -15.37 -5.03
CA ALA A 75 11.28 -15.70 -5.85
C ALA A 75 10.91 -16.01 -7.32
N ALA A 76 9.70 -16.50 -7.56
CA ALA A 76 9.24 -16.82 -8.91
C ALA A 76 8.96 -15.56 -9.75
N LEU A 77 8.64 -14.42 -9.12
CA LEU A 77 8.50 -13.13 -9.82
C LEU A 77 9.85 -12.64 -10.38
N GLY A 78 10.93 -12.93 -9.69
CA GLY A 78 12.29 -12.54 -10.11
C GLY A 78 12.64 -11.09 -9.79
N LEU A 79 11.98 -10.45 -8.84
CA LEU A 79 12.26 -9.06 -8.45
C LEU A 79 13.55 -8.97 -7.63
N ASP A 80 14.54 -8.21 -8.15
CA ASP A 80 15.71 -7.82 -7.37
C ASP A 80 15.41 -6.54 -6.59
N TYR A 81 15.08 -6.69 -5.31
CA TYR A 81 14.69 -5.57 -4.46
C TYR A 81 15.76 -4.49 -4.33
N SER A 82 17.05 -4.84 -4.48
CA SER A 82 18.16 -3.86 -4.45
C SER A 82 18.09 -2.83 -5.58
N LYS A 83 17.36 -3.13 -6.63
CA LYS A 83 17.17 -2.27 -7.81
C LYS A 83 15.85 -1.52 -7.79
N VAL A 84 14.99 -1.77 -6.80
CA VAL A 84 13.64 -1.22 -6.74
C VAL A 84 13.65 0.19 -6.17
N VAL A 85 12.92 1.07 -6.82
CA VAL A 85 12.53 2.37 -6.27
C VAL A 85 11.01 2.51 -6.33
N HIS A 86 10.45 3.22 -5.37
CA HIS A 86 9.02 3.54 -5.35
C HIS A 86 8.77 4.70 -6.32
N GLY A 87 8.06 4.45 -7.40
CA GLY A 87 7.83 5.45 -8.47
C GLY A 87 6.58 6.27 -8.28
N ASN A 88 5.50 5.66 -7.80
CA ASN A 88 4.19 6.32 -7.65
C ASN A 88 3.38 5.64 -6.56
N GLN A 89 2.52 6.44 -5.90
CA GLN A 89 1.56 5.98 -4.91
C GLN A 89 0.23 6.71 -5.08
N ARG A 90 -0.87 5.95 -5.07
CA ARG A 90 -2.22 6.48 -5.10
C ARG A 90 -3.06 5.81 -4.02
N PHE A 91 -3.86 6.62 -3.32
CA PHE A 91 -4.85 6.13 -2.36
C PHE A 91 -6.25 6.55 -2.79
N THR A 92 -7.19 5.62 -2.74
CA THR A 92 -8.62 5.89 -2.85
C THR A 92 -9.28 5.45 -1.56
N HIS A 93 -9.68 6.42 -0.74
CA HIS A 93 -10.34 6.15 0.53
C HIS A 93 -11.84 6.00 0.33
N HIS A 94 -12.40 4.89 0.81
CA HIS A 94 -13.85 4.69 0.87
C HIS A 94 -14.42 5.29 2.15
N ARG A 95 -13.62 5.34 3.20
CA ARG A 95 -13.81 6.09 4.45
C ARG A 95 -12.44 6.29 5.11
N PRO A 96 -12.34 7.20 6.10
CA PRO A 96 -11.10 7.31 6.88
C PRO A 96 -10.78 6.02 7.64
N ILE A 97 -9.51 5.70 7.73
CA ILE A 97 -9.00 4.70 8.68
C ILE A 97 -9.06 5.33 10.07
N ARG A 98 -9.55 4.60 11.06
CA ARG A 98 -9.76 5.12 12.41
C ARG A 98 -9.29 4.14 13.47
N ALA A 99 -9.02 4.65 14.66
CA ALA A 99 -8.69 3.82 15.81
C ALA A 99 -9.81 2.80 16.09
N GLY A 100 -9.42 1.57 16.38
CA GLY A 100 -10.34 0.46 16.60
C GLY A 100 -10.63 -0.37 15.34
N ASP A 101 -10.24 0.10 14.17
CA ASP A 101 -10.31 -0.72 12.95
C ASP A 101 -9.41 -1.96 13.07
N VAL A 102 -9.93 -3.09 12.60
CA VAL A 102 -9.15 -4.32 12.41
C VAL A 102 -9.16 -4.62 10.91
N LEU A 103 -8.01 -4.48 10.27
CA LEU A 103 -7.90 -4.43 8.81
C LEU A 103 -7.08 -5.60 8.26
N ARG A 104 -7.47 -6.06 7.09
CA ARG A 104 -6.71 -6.99 6.25
C ARG A 104 -6.40 -6.34 4.92
N THR A 105 -5.30 -6.75 4.32
CA THR A 105 -4.88 -6.27 3.00
C THR A 105 -4.68 -7.45 2.06
N VAL A 106 -5.29 -7.37 0.90
CA VAL A 106 -5.08 -8.30 -0.23
C VAL A 106 -4.36 -7.56 -1.33
N VAL A 107 -3.27 -8.13 -1.81
CA VAL A 107 -2.46 -7.53 -2.89
C VAL A 107 -2.68 -8.30 -4.18
N VAL A 108 -2.84 -7.53 -5.25
CA VAL A 108 -2.95 -8.05 -6.62
C VAL A 108 -1.89 -7.36 -7.48
N VAL A 109 -1.20 -8.13 -8.30
CA VAL A 109 -0.33 -7.59 -9.36
C VAL A 109 -1.23 -7.12 -10.50
N ASP A 110 -1.37 -5.81 -10.66
CA ASP A 110 -2.25 -5.24 -11.70
C ASP A 110 -1.57 -5.19 -13.06
N ASP A 111 -0.28 -4.90 -13.09
CA ASP A 111 0.43 -4.73 -14.35
C ASP A 111 1.95 -4.88 -14.18
N ILE A 112 2.61 -5.33 -15.25
CA ILE A 112 4.06 -5.34 -15.38
C ILE A 112 4.39 -4.81 -16.76
N LYS A 113 5.08 -3.68 -16.85
CA LYS A 113 5.45 -3.03 -18.10
C LYS A 113 6.94 -2.76 -18.18
N ALA A 114 7.54 -3.08 -19.31
CA ALA A 114 8.90 -2.66 -19.61
C ALA A 114 8.89 -1.22 -20.19
N ARG A 115 9.70 -0.35 -19.64
CA ARG A 115 9.86 1.02 -20.14
C ARG A 115 11.30 1.52 -19.90
N ALA A 116 11.95 1.93 -20.99
CA ALA A 116 13.30 2.51 -20.96
C ALA A 116 14.31 1.64 -20.19
N GLY A 117 14.29 0.31 -20.40
CA GLY A 117 15.18 -0.64 -19.75
C GLY A 117 14.82 -1.02 -18.32
N ASN A 118 13.68 -0.52 -17.80
CA ASN A 118 13.21 -0.83 -16.46
C ASN A 118 11.88 -1.60 -16.53
N ASP A 119 11.64 -2.44 -15.54
CA ASP A 119 10.31 -3.01 -15.32
C ASP A 119 9.51 -2.16 -14.34
N LEU A 120 8.29 -1.82 -14.71
CA LEU A 120 7.32 -1.12 -13.87
C LEU A 120 6.30 -2.14 -13.38
N LEU A 121 6.32 -2.40 -12.08
CA LEU A 121 5.39 -3.30 -11.40
C LEU A 121 4.31 -2.47 -10.71
N THR A 122 3.07 -2.59 -11.16
CA THR A 122 1.92 -1.96 -10.51
C THR A 122 1.23 -2.96 -9.60
N VAL A 123 1.14 -2.62 -8.34
CA VAL A 123 0.56 -3.44 -7.28
C VAL A 123 -0.62 -2.70 -6.66
N ARG A 124 -1.76 -3.37 -6.60
CA ARG A 124 -2.98 -2.87 -5.97
C ARG A 124 -3.20 -3.57 -4.64
N ALA A 125 -3.32 -2.81 -3.57
CA ALA A 125 -3.62 -3.28 -2.24
C ALA A 125 -5.06 -2.90 -1.87
N GLU A 126 -5.91 -3.88 -1.68
CA GLU A 126 -7.28 -3.70 -1.20
C GLU A 126 -7.30 -3.87 0.32
N ILE A 127 -7.60 -2.79 1.03
CA ILE A 127 -7.65 -2.75 2.48
C ILE A 127 -9.12 -2.78 2.91
N THR A 128 -9.48 -3.82 3.64
CA THR A 128 -10.84 -4.03 4.15
C THR A 128 -10.80 -4.29 5.65
N THR A 129 -11.94 -4.09 6.32
CA THR A 129 -12.11 -4.65 7.66
C THR A 129 -12.12 -6.18 7.59
N VAL A 130 -11.86 -6.85 8.70
CA VAL A 130 -11.99 -8.32 8.79
C VAL A 130 -13.41 -8.80 8.50
N GLY A 131 -14.42 -7.92 8.63
CA GLY A 131 -15.81 -8.18 8.27
C GLY A 131 -16.13 -7.94 6.79
N GLY A 132 -15.17 -7.47 5.98
CA GLY A 132 -15.32 -7.28 4.53
C GLY A 132 -15.71 -5.88 4.08
N GLU A 133 -15.81 -4.88 4.99
CA GLU A 133 -16.08 -3.49 4.60
C GLU A 133 -14.88 -2.89 3.87
N PRO A 134 -15.02 -2.35 2.64
CA PRO A 134 -13.96 -1.65 1.95
C PRO A 134 -13.56 -0.37 2.68
N VAL A 135 -12.28 -0.17 2.90
CA VAL A 135 -11.74 1.02 3.59
C VAL A 135 -10.87 1.86 2.69
N CYS A 136 -9.89 1.26 2.04
CA CYS A 136 -8.96 1.97 1.16
C CYS A 136 -8.41 1.06 0.08
N THR A 137 -8.23 1.60 -1.11
CA THR A 137 -7.46 0.97 -2.20
C THR A 137 -6.17 1.75 -2.38
N ALA A 138 -5.03 1.08 -2.26
CA ALA A 138 -3.71 1.67 -2.45
C ALA A 138 -3.06 1.07 -3.70
N ILE A 139 -2.69 1.92 -4.66
CA ILE A 139 -2.02 1.50 -5.88
C ILE A 139 -0.60 2.06 -5.88
N SER A 140 0.38 1.16 -5.97
CA SER A 140 1.80 1.50 -5.99
C SER A 140 2.42 1.08 -7.31
N THR A 141 3.30 1.91 -7.84
CA THR A 141 4.18 1.52 -8.95
C THR A 141 5.59 1.42 -8.43
N LEU A 142 6.16 0.22 -8.50
CA LEU A 142 7.53 -0.08 -8.17
C LEU A 142 8.34 -0.13 -9.47
N VAL A 143 9.48 0.51 -9.49
CA VAL A 143 10.37 0.53 -10.65
C VAL A 143 11.60 -0.33 -10.36
N ALA A 144 11.71 -1.47 -11.04
CA ALA A 144 12.91 -2.31 -11.02
C ALA A 144 13.85 -1.81 -12.11
N ARG A 145 14.93 -1.18 -11.68
CA ARG A 145 15.87 -0.49 -12.60
C ARG A 145 16.75 -1.47 -13.33
N GLY A 146 16.86 -1.30 -14.65
CA GLY A 146 17.79 -2.05 -15.48
C GLY A 146 17.48 -3.54 -15.62
N THR A 147 16.24 -3.96 -15.33
CA THR A 147 15.83 -5.37 -15.38
C THR A 147 15.14 -5.75 -16.69
N ALA A 148 14.49 -4.80 -17.36
CA ALA A 148 13.83 -5.05 -18.64
C ALA A 148 14.86 -5.28 -19.74
N GLU A 149 14.56 -6.17 -20.68
CA GLU A 149 15.33 -6.30 -21.90
C GLU A 149 15.27 -4.99 -22.68
N GLN A 150 16.44 -4.51 -23.12
CA GLN A 150 16.48 -3.43 -24.08
C GLN A 150 15.94 -4.02 -25.39
N GLY A 151 14.72 -3.63 -25.74
CA GLY A 151 14.20 -3.96 -27.05
C GLY A 151 15.21 -3.50 -28.10
N GLU A 152 15.63 -4.40 -28.97
CA GLU A 152 16.39 -4.06 -30.16
C GLU A 152 15.66 -2.92 -30.86
N GLN A 153 16.28 -1.74 -30.86
CA GLN A 153 15.81 -0.66 -31.72
C GLN A 153 16.07 -1.10 -33.16
N ALA A 154 15.04 -1.60 -33.79
CA ALA A 154 15.02 -1.80 -35.23
C ALA A 154 14.70 -0.46 -35.90
#